data_fbc697ef6188c39f559e521dbd9e0d7b
#
_entry.id   fbc697ef6188c39f559e521dbd9e0d7b
#
_cell.length_a   1.000
_cell.length_b   1.000
_cell.length_c   1.000
_cell.angle_alpha   90.00
_cell.angle_beta   90.00
_cell.angle_gamma   90.00
#
_symmetry.space_group_name_H-M   'P 1'
#
loop_
_entity.id
_entity.type
_entity.pdbx_description
1 polymer ?
#
loop_
_entity_poly.entity_id
_entity_poly.type
_entity_poly.pdbx_seq_one_letter_code
_entity_poly.pdbx_strand_id
1 'polypeptide(L)'
;MSFEFTLLDALQALRCPVLDALAVFFDQAGARGEIWIAFTAVLLAFRRTRRAGLAMALALGLYMLAGHCALKPLFARPRPCDLRPEMLTLVARPHGWSFPSGHTSSAFAAAFALWLQNRRLGVPALVLAGFIGFTRMYLYVHFPTDILGGVALGLTVGACGSLLADKISNKWAKRNEVKRTV
;
A
#
# COMPACT_ATOMS: atom_id res chain seq x y z
N MET A 1 -9.98 -19.38 10.60
CA MET A 1 -9.68 -18.49 11.75
C MET A 1 -8.66 -19.04 12.74
N SER A 2 -8.72 -20.32 13.16
CA SER A 2 -7.72 -20.86 14.12
C SER A 2 -6.27 -20.74 13.62
N PHE A 3 -5.99 -21.12 12.37
CA PHE A 3 -4.65 -21.02 11.77
C PHE A 3 -4.12 -19.58 11.69
N GLU A 4 -4.97 -18.62 11.36
CA GLU A 4 -4.56 -17.21 11.27
C GLU A 4 -4.15 -16.66 12.64
N PHE A 5 -4.90 -17.00 13.68
CA PHE A 5 -4.54 -16.63 15.05
C PHE A 5 -3.25 -17.32 15.52
N THR A 6 -3.07 -18.60 15.20
CA THR A 6 -1.81 -19.30 15.52
C THR A 6 -0.60 -18.60 14.91
N LEU A 7 -0.72 -18.14 13.64
CA LEU A 7 0.35 -17.38 13.00
C LEU A 7 0.58 -16.02 13.66
N LEU A 8 -0.49 -15.30 13.98
CA LEU A 8 -0.39 -14.01 14.67
C LEU A 8 0.23 -14.16 16.06
N ASP A 9 -0.17 -15.20 16.81
CA ASP A 9 0.38 -15.49 18.14
C ASP A 9 1.88 -15.86 18.06
N ALA A 10 2.27 -16.64 17.05
CA ALA A 10 3.69 -16.95 16.82
C ALA A 10 4.52 -15.70 16.51
N LEU A 11 3.95 -14.71 15.79
CA LEU A 11 4.63 -13.44 15.53
C LEU A 11 4.84 -12.59 16.79
N GLN A 12 4.00 -12.76 17.82
CA GLN A 12 4.22 -12.06 19.11
C GLN A 12 5.48 -12.55 19.82
N ALA A 13 5.94 -13.79 19.59
CA ALA A 13 7.21 -14.29 20.11
C ALA A 13 8.44 -13.59 19.54
N LEU A 14 8.30 -12.90 18.39
CA LEU A 14 9.38 -12.13 17.76
C LEU A 14 9.50 -10.70 18.32
N ARG A 15 8.70 -10.34 19.33
CA ARG A 15 8.70 -8.97 19.87
C ARG A 15 10.07 -8.60 20.45
N CYS A 16 10.56 -7.47 19.98
CA CYS A 16 11.77 -6.84 20.51
C CYS A 16 11.68 -5.33 20.31
N PRO A 17 12.39 -4.53 21.13
CA PRO A 17 12.28 -3.06 21.09
C PRO A 17 12.52 -2.43 19.70
N VAL A 18 13.42 -3.00 18.91
CA VAL A 18 13.75 -2.50 17.57
C VAL A 18 12.58 -2.73 16.60
N LEU A 19 12.04 -3.95 16.55
CA LEU A 19 10.89 -4.26 15.69
C LEU A 19 9.63 -3.52 16.14
N ASP A 20 9.43 -3.37 17.45
CA ASP A 20 8.32 -2.62 18.02
C ASP A 20 8.37 -1.16 17.56
N ALA A 21 9.54 -0.51 17.67
CA ALA A 21 9.74 0.89 17.25
C ALA A 21 9.53 1.05 15.73
N LEU A 22 10.08 0.13 14.92
CA LEU A 22 9.90 0.16 13.47
C LEU A 22 8.44 -0.06 13.08
N ALA A 23 7.76 -1.02 13.71
CA ALA A 23 6.36 -1.30 13.41
C ALA A 23 5.45 -0.12 13.74
N VAL A 24 5.66 0.53 14.89
CA VAL A 24 4.94 1.75 15.30
C VAL A 24 5.25 2.91 14.36
N PHE A 25 6.52 3.10 13.98
CA PHE A 25 6.90 4.15 13.05
C PHE A 25 6.18 4.00 11.69
N PHE A 26 6.19 2.80 11.11
CA PHE A 26 5.52 2.56 9.83
C PHE A 26 3.99 2.54 9.93
N ASP A 27 3.44 2.26 11.10
CA ASP A 27 2.00 2.45 11.35
C ASP A 27 1.63 3.94 11.25
N GLN A 28 2.35 4.79 11.96
CA GLN A 28 2.10 6.23 11.99
C GLN A 28 2.39 6.91 10.64
N ALA A 29 3.55 6.61 10.04
CA ALA A 29 3.97 7.19 8.77
C ALA A 29 3.12 6.71 7.56
N GLY A 30 2.45 5.58 7.69
CA GLY A 30 1.61 4.98 6.64
C GLY A 30 0.11 5.02 6.90
N ALA A 31 -0.34 5.64 8.01
CA ALA A 31 -1.73 5.56 8.48
C ALA A 31 -2.77 5.95 7.41
N ARG A 32 -2.47 6.95 6.59
CA ARG A 32 -3.27 7.41 5.45
C ARG A 32 -2.54 7.28 4.11
N GLY A 33 -1.44 6.54 4.08
CA GLY A 33 -0.58 6.45 2.90
C GLY A 33 0.36 7.63 2.70
N GLU A 34 0.61 8.45 3.76
CA GLU A 34 1.36 9.71 3.70
C GLU A 34 2.74 9.53 3.07
N ILE A 35 3.46 8.47 3.43
CA ILE A 35 4.79 8.17 2.88
C ILE A 35 4.74 8.02 1.35
N TRP A 36 3.72 7.32 0.84
CA TRP A 36 3.55 7.08 -0.58
C TRP A 36 3.05 8.31 -1.32
N ILE A 37 2.19 9.12 -0.69
CA ILE A 37 1.71 10.40 -1.23
C ILE A 37 2.87 11.39 -1.33
N ALA A 38 3.68 11.52 -0.27
CA ALA A 38 4.85 12.40 -0.28
C ALA A 38 5.87 11.97 -1.35
N PHE A 39 6.15 10.67 -1.44
CA PHE A 39 7.06 10.16 -2.47
C PHE A 39 6.51 10.37 -3.88
N THR A 40 5.22 10.16 -4.09
CA THR A 40 4.54 10.47 -5.35
C THR A 40 4.67 11.95 -5.72
N ALA A 41 4.47 12.86 -4.77
CA ALA A 41 4.61 14.30 -4.99
C ALA A 41 6.05 14.68 -5.40
N VAL A 42 7.05 14.11 -4.74
CA VAL A 42 8.46 14.30 -5.10
C VAL A 42 8.71 13.84 -6.54
N LEU A 43 8.26 12.64 -6.92
CA LEU A 43 8.46 12.14 -8.29
C LEU A 43 7.75 12.98 -9.35
N LEU A 44 6.58 13.54 -9.03
CA LEU A 44 5.83 14.43 -9.92
C LEU A 44 6.54 15.78 -10.14
N ALA A 45 7.29 16.28 -9.16
CA ALA A 45 8.00 17.54 -9.23
C ALA A 45 9.13 17.53 -10.28
N PHE A 46 9.78 16.38 -10.49
CA PHE A 46 10.92 16.28 -11.41
C PHE A 46 10.49 15.74 -12.78
N ARG A 47 10.86 16.41 -13.86
CA ARG A 47 10.52 16.03 -15.25
C ARG A 47 10.91 14.58 -15.61
N ARG A 48 12.06 14.10 -15.09
CA ARG A 48 12.60 12.75 -15.38
C ARG A 48 11.78 11.62 -14.75
N THR A 49 11.13 11.88 -13.61
CA THR A 49 10.38 10.87 -12.84
C THR A 49 8.87 11.09 -12.84
N ARG A 50 8.42 12.18 -13.50
CA ARG A 50 6.99 12.58 -13.52
C ARG A 50 6.05 11.48 -14.00
N ARG A 51 6.47 10.66 -14.99
CA ARG A 51 5.67 9.52 -15.46
C ARG A 51 5.48 8.47 -14.37
N ALA A 52 6.53 8.15 -13.61
CA ALA A 52 6.44 7.25 -12.47
C ALA A 52 5.56 7.83 -11.35
N GLY A 53 5.71 9.12 -11.05
CA GLY A 53 4.84 9.81 -10.11
C GLY A 53 3.36 9.77 -10.52
N LEU A 54 3.06 9.97 -11.82
CA LEU A 54 1.71 9.86 -12.35
C LEU A 54 1.15 8.43 -12.21
N ALA A 55 1.95 7.42 -12.49
CA ALA A 55 1.57 6.03 -12.32
C ALA A 55 1.22 5.71 -10.87
N MET A 56 2.03 6.18 -9.92
CA MET A 56 1.77 6.01 -8.48
C MET A 56 0.51 6.76 -8.04
N ALA A 57 0.32 8.01 -8.49
CA ALA A 57 -0.87 8.79 -8.16
C ALA A 57 -2.17 8.10 -8.62
N LEU A 58 -2.17 7.60 -9.87
CA LEU A 58 -3.30 6.86 -10.42
C LEU A 58 -3.54 5.54 -9.67
N ALA A 59 -2.48 4.80 -9.33
CA ALA A 59 -2.58 3.56 -8.57
C ALA A 59 -3.17 3.79 -7.17
N LEU A 60 -2.71 4.84 -6.46
CA LEU A 60 -3.24 5.21 -5.14
C LEU A 60 -4.71 5.65 -5.23
N GLY A 61 -5.08 6.42 -6.27
CA GLY A 61 -6.48 6.80 -6.51
C GLY A 61 -7.38 5.59 -6.77
N LEU A 62 -6.94 4.65 -7.61
CA LEU A 62 -7.65 3.39 -7.88
C LEU A 62 -7.78 2.54 -6.61
N TYR A 63 -6.71 2.45 -5.79
CA TYR A 63 -6.78 1.78 -4.49
C TYR A 63 -7.83 2.42 -3.58
N MET A 64 -7.88 3.75 -3.48
CA MET A 64 -8.85 4.44 -2.65
C MET A 64 -10.29 4.08 -3.06
N LEU A 65 -10.59 4.07 -4.35
CA LEU A 65 -11.91 3.72 -4.86
C LEU A 65 -12.23 2.23 -4.65
N ALA A 66 -11.38 1.33 -5.10
CA ALA A 66 -11.63 -0.11 -5.06
C ALA A 66 -11.48 -0.68 -3.64
N GLY A 67 -10.39 -0.35 -2.94
CA GLY A 67 -10.06 -0.93 -1.65
C GLY A 67 -10.85 -0.30 -0.51
N HIS A 68 -10.73 1.03 -0.37
CA HIS A 68 -11.31 1.73 0.78
C HIS A 68 -12.82 1.92 0.65
N CYS A 69 -13.29 2.39 -0.51
CA CYS A 69 -14.71 2.72 -0.69
C CYS A 69 -15.58 1.51 -1.05
N ALA A 70 -15.03 0.47 -1.74
CA ALA A 70 -15.82 -0.67 -2.18
C ALA A 70 -15.56 -1.93 -1.36
N LEU A 71 -14.32 -2.47 -1.35
CA LEU A 71 -14.06 -3.78 -0.75
C LEU A 71 -14.16 -3.79 0.78
N LYS A 72 -13.71 -2.74 1.48
CA LYS A 72 -13.80 -2.69 2.94
C LYS A 72 -15.23 -2.81 3.45
N PRO A 73 -16.19 -1.99 3.00
CA PRO A 73 -17.58 -2.14 3.46
C PRO A 73 -18.25 -3.42 2.95
N LEU A 74 -17.85 -3.94 1.76
CA LEU A 74 -18.41 -5.18 1.21
C LEU A 74 -18.08 -6.39 2.08
N PHE A 75 -16.83 -6.53 2.53
CA PHE A 75 -16.41 -7.68 3.36
C PHE A 75 -16.70 -7.49 4.84
N ALA A 76 -16.74 -6.26 5.33
CA ALA A 76 -17.07 -5.89 6.72
C ALA A 76 -16.39 -6.81 7.77
N ARG A 77 -15.14 -7.22 7.52
CA ARG A 77 -14.41 -8.17 8.36
C ARG A 77 -13.92 -7.50 9.64
N PRO A 78 -14.22 -8.05 10.84
CA PRO A 78 -13.64 -7.54 12.09
C PRO A 78 -12.14 -7.79 12.13
N ARG A 79 -11.41 -7.01 12.93
CA ARG A 79 -9.96 -7.14 13.08
C ARG A 79 -9.58 -8.20 14.12
N PRO A 80 -8.34 -8.76 14.06
CA PRO A 80 -7.86 -9.67 15.09
C PRO A 80 -7.94 -9.08 16.50
N CYS A 81 -7.52 -7.82 16.65
CA CYS A 81 -7.54 -7.10 17.93
C CYS A 81 -8.95 -6.79 18.45
N ASP A 82 -9.97 -6.78 17.59
CA ASP A 82 -11.37 -6.62 18.00
C ASP A 82 -11.96 -7.94 18.51
N LEU A 83 -11.50 -9.07 17.92
CA LEU A 83 -11.94 -10.42 18.31
C LEU A 83 -11.19 -10.96 19.54
N ARG A 84 -10.03 -10.37 19.86
CA ARG A 84 -9.24 -10.70 21.03
C ARG A 84 -8.89 -9.42 21.80
N PRO A 85 -9.85 -8.84 22.54
CA PRO A 85 -9.65 -7.57 23.25
C PRO A 85 -8.61 -7.64 24.37
N GLU A 86 -8.28 -8.83 24.86
CA GLU A 86 -7.22 -9.09 25.83
C GLU A 86 -5.80 -8.86 25.27
N MET A 87 -5.63 -8.90 23.94
CA MET A 87 -4.33 -8.69 23.32
C MET A 87 -3.93 -7.20 23.37
N LEU A 88 -2.77 -6.94 23.99
CA LEU A 88 -2.18 -5.61 24.04
C LEU A 88 -1.54 -5.26 22.70
N THR A 89 -2.14 -4.31 22.00
CA THR A 89 -1.58 -3.77 20.76
C THR A 89 -0.61 -2.62 21.06
N LEU A 90 0.49 -2.52 20.29
CA LEU A 90 1.47 -1.42 20.41
C LEU A 90 0.96 -0.09 19.85
N VAL A 91 -0.13 -0.12 19.11
CA VAL A 91 -0.76 1.04 18.47
C VAL A 91 -2.22 1.12 18.88
N ALA A 92 -2.82 2.30 18.74
CA ALA A 92 -4.26 2.45 18.91
C ALA A 92 -5.01 1.51 17.95
N ARG A 93 -6.10 0.91 18.42
CA ARG A 93 -6.92 0.03 17.59
C ARG A 93 -7.46 0.82 16.41
N PRO A 94 -7.13 0.40 15.17
CA PRO A 94 -7.57 1.16 14.00
C PRO A 94 -9.08 1.03 13.79
N HIS A 95 -9.74 2.12 13.47
CA HIS A 95 -11.15 2.11 13.11
C HIS A 95 -11.40 1.45 11.75
N GLY A 96 -12.61 0.90 11.58
CA GLY A 96 -13.08 0.30 10.34
C GLY A 96 -12.57 -1.12 10.08
N TRP A 97 -12.94 -1.66 8.94
CA TRP A 97 -12.84 -3.07 8.58
C TRP A 97 -11.41 -3.55 8.31
N SER A 98 -11.18 -4.84 8.56
CA SER A 98 -9.87 -5.47 8.43
C SER A 98 -9.49 -5.73 6.97
N PHE A 99 -10.40 -6.31 6.16
CA PHE A 99 -10.09 -6.77 4.80
C PHE A 99 -10.50 -5.74 3.72
N PRO A 100 -9.68 -5.54 2.70
CA PRO A 100 -8.25 -5.84 2.65
C PRO A 100 -7.43 -4.85 3.49
N SER A 101 -6.17 -5.21 3.82
CA SER A 101 -5.27 -4.33 4.56
C SER A 101 -4.96 -3.05 3.78
N GLY A 102 -5.33 -1.90 4.36
CA GLY A 102 -5.15 -0.61 3.70
C GLY A 102 -3.69 -0.21 3.50
N HIS A 103 -2.86 -0.37 4.54
CA HIS A 103 -1.42 -0.12 4.47
C HIS A 103 -0.75 -1.00 3.41
N THR A 104 -1.08 -2.29 3.39
CA THR A 104 -0.52 -3.22 2.39
C THR A 104 -0.96 -2.86 0.97
N SER A 105 -2.26 -2.61 0.78
CA SER A 105 -2.80 -2.29 -0.56
C SER A 105 -2.19 -1.01 -1.12
N SER A 106 -2.14 0.07 -0.34
CA SER A 106 -1.55 1.34 -0.80
C SER A 106 -0.05 1.23 -1.06
N ALA A 107 0.68 0.50 -0.19
CA ALA A 107 2.11 0.29 -0.36
C ALA A 107 2.42 -0.50 -1.63
N PHE A 108 1.74 -1.64 -1.85
CA PHE A 108 1.95 -2.43 -3.06
C PHE A 108 1.44 -1.73 -4.32
N ALA A 109 0.36 -0.93 -4.25
CA ALA A 109 -0.12 -0.13 -5.37
C ALA A 109 0.93 0.87 -5.86
N ALA A 110 1.47 1.67 -4.94
CA ALA A 110 2.49 2.66 -5.24
C ALA A 110 3.81 2.01 -5.67
N ALA A 111 4.30 1.02 -4.90
CA ALA A 111 5.58 0.37 -5.17
C ALA A 111 5.57 -0.41 -6.49
N PHE A 112 4.49 -1.09 -6.84
CA PHE A 112 4.39 -1.86 -8.07
C PHE A 112 4.24 -0.94 -9.30
N ALA A 113 3.42 0.12 -9.20
CA ALA A 113 3.35 1.14 -10.24
C ALA A 113 4.73 1.77 -10.50
N LEU A 114 5.47 2.07 -9.44
CA LEU A 114 6.83 2.58 -9.54
C LEU A 114 7.78 1.57 -10.19
N TRP A 115 7.70 0.27 -9.81
CA TRP A 115 8.54 -0.78 -10.36
C TRP A 115 8.35 -0.97 -11.86
N LEU A 116 7.13 -0.86 -12.34
CA LEU A 116 6.83 -0.94 -13.77
C LEU A 116 7.42 0.23 -14.57
N GLN A 117 7.56 1.40 -13.96
CA GLN A 117 8.12 2.60 -14.57
C GLN A 117 9.64 2.74 -14.35
N ASN A 118 10.14 2.30 -13.21
CA ASN A 118 11.55 2.38 -12.82
C ASN A 118 11.91 1.24 -11.85
N ARG A 119 12.51 0.18 -12.38
CA ARG A 119 12.87 -1.01 -11.59
C ARG A 119 13.85 -0.72 -10.45
N ARG A 120 14.80 0.22 -10.65
CA ARG A 120 15.81 0.55 -9.63
C ARG A 120 15.19 1.16 -8.37
N LEU A 121 14.18 2.01 -8.53
CA LEU A 121 13.44 2.59 -7.41
C LEU A 121 12.33 1.66 -6.91
N GLY A 122 11.73 0.89 -7.81
CA GLY A 122 10.61 0.01 -7.49
C GLY A 122 10.99 -1.21 -6.65
N VAL A 123 12.19 -1.80 -6.85
CA VAL A 123 12.61 -2.95 -6.04
C VAL A 123 12.69 -2.62 -4.56
N PRO A 124 13.43 -1.58 -4.12
CA PRO A 124 13.45 -1.21 -2.69
C PRO A 124 12.06 -0.79 -2.19
N ALA A 125 11.23 -0.16 -3.02
CA ALA A 125 9.87 0.18 -2.66
C ALA A 125 8.99 -1.07 -2.41
N LEU A 126 9.12 -2.12 -3.23
CA LEU A 126 8.42 -3.40 -3.01
C LEU A 126 8.90 -4.12 -1.75
N VAL A 127 10.20 -4.09 -1.45
CA VAL A 127 10.75 -4.63 -0.20
C VAL A 127 10.14 -3.90 1.00
N LEU A 128 10.10 -2.56 0.94
CA LEU A 128 9.46 -1.75 1.98
C LEU A 128 7.96 -2.06 2.11
N ALA A 129 7.25 -2.21 0.99
CA ALA A 129 5.83 -2.58 1.00
C ALA A 129 5.59 -3.95 1.67
N GLY A 130 6.46 -4.94 1.40
CA GLY A 130 6.44 -6.24 2.07
C GLY A 130 6.67 -6.12 3.57
N PHE A 131 7.65 -5.32 3.99
CA PHE A 131 7.92 -5.06 5.40
C PHE A 131 6.72 -4.37 6.09
N ILE A 132 6.12 -3.36 5.45
CA ILE A 132 4.88 -2.73 5.95
C ILE A 132 3.77 -3.77 6.11
N GLY A 133 3.56 -4.66 5.13
CA GLY A 133 2.60 -5.75 5.25
C GLY A 133 2.87 -6.66 6.45
N PHE A 134 4.13 -7.04 6.68
CA PHE A 134 4.56 -7.81 7.84
C PHE A 134 4.22 -7.09 9.16
N THR A 135 4.51 -5.78 9.26
CA THR A 135 4.23 -5.03 10.49
C THR A 135 2.75 -5.02 10.87
N ARG A 136 1.83 -5.18 9.91
CA ARG A 136 0.38 -5.23 10.21
C ARG A 136 -0.02 -6.48 10.97
N MET A 137 0.57 -7.62 10.64
CA MET A 137 0.39 -8.87 11.39
C MET A 137 1.11 -8.82 12.74
N TYR A 138 2.33 -8.30 12.75
CA TYR A 138 3.12 -8.10 13.95
C TYR A 138 2.42 -7.22 15.00
N LEU A 139 1.73 -6.16 14.57
CA LEU A 139 0.93 -5.29 15.42
C LEU A 139 -0.44 -5.86 15.80
N TYR A 140 -0.77 -7.08 15.33
CA TYR A 140 -2.04 -7.76 15.61
C TYR A 140 -3.29 -7.02 15.09
N VAL A 141 -3.15 -6.20 14.04
CA VAL A 141 -4.25 -5.37 13.50
C VAL A 141 -4.85 -5.90 12.20
N HIS A 142 -4.20 -6.88 11.55
CA HIS A 142 -4.66 -7.55 10.34
C HIS A 142 -4.33 -9.03 10.33
N PHE A 143 -5.21 -9.82 9.72
CA PHE A 143 -4.98 -11.23 9.45
C PHE A 143 -4.05 -11.45 8.25
N PRO A 144 -3.36 -12.61 8.15
CA PRO A 144 -2.55 -12.96 6.97
C PRO A 144 -3.31 -12.84 5.66
N THR A 145 -4.57 -13.27 5.61
CA THR A 145 -5.40 -13.16 4.40
C THR A 145 -5.76 -11.72 4.05
N ASP A 146 -5.82 -10.78 5.02
CA ASP A 146 -5.98 -9.35 4.74
C ASP A 146 -4.75 -8.79 4.03
N ILE A 147 -3.56 -9.29 4.41
CA ILE A 147 -2.30 -8.92 3.76
C ILE A 147 -2.26 -9.46 2.34
N LEU A 148 -2.58 -10.75 2.14
CA LEU A 148 -2.62 -11.34 0.80
C LEU A 148 -3.62 -10.64 -0.11
N GLY A 149 -4.83 -10.35 0.39
CA GLY A 149 -5.82 -9.55 -0.32
C GLY A 149 -5.32 -8.14 -0.64
N GLY A 150 -4.59 -7.54 0.31
CA GLY A 150 -3.95 -6.24 0.13
C GLY A 150 -2.87 -6.26 -0.96
N VAL A 151 -2.02 -7.28 -1.00
CA VAL A 151 -1.01 -7.48 -2.04
C VAL A 151 -1.68 -7.65 -3.41
N ALA A 152 -2.66 -8.56 -3.52
CA ALA A 152 -3.35 -8.82 -4.78
C ALA A 152 -4.03 -7.56 -5.34
N LEU A 153 -4.75 -6.82 -4.49
CA LEU A 153 -5.36 -5.54 -4.86
C LEU A 153 -4.29 -4.52 -5.27
N GLY A 154 -3.24 -4.36 -4.46
CA GLY A 154 -2.17 -3.40 -4.72
C GLY A 154 -1.46 -3.65 -6.04
N LEU A 155 -1.10 -4.90 -6.34
CA LEU A 155 -0.49 -5.27 -7.62
C LEU A 155 -1.43 -4.98 -8.80
N THR A 156 -2.72 -5.31 -8.68
CA THR A 156 -3.71 -5.06 -9.72
C THR A 156 -3.87 -3.58 -10.03
N VAL A 157 -4.14 -2.76 -9.00
CA VAL A 157 -4.32 -1.32 -9.21
C VAL A 157 -3.01 -0.61 -9.56
N GLY A 158 -1.87 -1.11 -9.11
CA GLY A 158 -0.53 -0.65 -9.50
C GLY A 158 -0.27 -0.85 -11.00
N ALA A 159 -0.60 -2.04 -11.53
CA ALA A 159 -0.53 -2.30 -12.96
C ALA A 159 -1.47 -1.38 -13.76
N CYS A 160 -2.73 -1.25 -13.33
CA CYS A 160 -3.69 -0.34 -13.96
C CYS A 160 -3.21 1.11 -13.97
N GLY A 161 -2.70 1.61 -12.83
CA GLY A 161 -2.15 2.97 -12.72
C GLY A 161 -0.98 3.21 -13.66
N SER A 162 -0.08 2.24 -13.78
CA SER A 162 1.06 2.30 -14.72
C SER A 162 0.59 2.35 -16.18
N LEU A 163 -0.34 1.47 -16.58
CA LEU A 163 -0.89 1.45 -17.94
C LEU A 163 -1.62 2.75 -18.30
N LEU A 164 -2.37 3.32 -17.35
CA LEU A 164 -3.05 4.60 -17.54
C LEU A 164 -2.05 5.75 -17.69
N ALA A 165 -1.00 5.79 -16.87
CA ALA A 165 0.05 6.80 -16.97
C ALA A 165 0.75 6.74 -18.33
N ASP A 166 0.99 5.56 -18.87
CA ASP A 166 1.58 5.37 -20.19
C ASP A 166 0.69 5.91 -21.29
N LYS A 167 -0.60 5.61 -21.26
CA LYS A 167 -1.57 6.13 -22.23
C LYS A 167 -1.66 7.66 -22.21
N ILE A 168 -1.70 8.25 -21.02
CA ILE A 168 -1.77 9.72 -20.83
C ILE A 168 -0.49 10.37 -21.34
N SER A 169 0.68 9.86 -20.94
CA SER A 169 1.98 10.42 -21.33
C SER A 169 2.21 10.35 -22.85
N ASN A 170 1.85 9.23 -23.47
CA ASN A 170 1.97 9.07 -24.93
C ASN A 170 1.02 9.99 -25.71
N LYS A 171 -0.20 10.20 -25.22
CA LYS A 171 -1.15 11.17 -25.81
C LYS A 171 -0.62 12.60 -25.73
N TRP A 172 0.00 12.97 -24.64
CA TRP A 172 0.60 14.30 -24.47
C TRP A 172 1.81 14.51 -25.37
N ALA A 173 2.67 13.49 -25.52
CA ALA A 173 3.81 13.54 -26.43
C ALA A 173 3.36 13.80 -27.87
N LYS A 174 2.42 13.01 -28.40
CA LYS A 174 1.86 13.18 -29.74
C LYS A 174 1.23 14.56 -29.96
N ARG A 175 0.50 15.09 -28.98
CA ARG A 175 -0.14 16.40 -29.07
C ARG A 175 0.88 17.56 -29.14
N ASN A 176 1.99 17.42 -28.43
CA ASN A 176 3.06 18.42 -28.45
C ASN A 176 3.91 18.34 -29.71
N GLU A 177 4.02 17.20 -30.34
CA GLU A 177 4.69 17.02 -31.62
C GLU A 177 3.91 17.72 -32.76
N VAL A 178 2.61 17.53 -32.82
CA VAL A 178 1.73 18.23 -33.78
C VAL A 178 1.78 19.74 -33.62
N LYS A 179 1.86 20.27 -32.39
CA LYS A 179 1.96 21.72 -32.15
C LYS A 179 3.32 22.34 -32.53
N ARG A 180 4.35 21.53 -32.72
CA ARG A 180 5.70 22.00 -33.13
C ARG A 180 5.88 22.00 -34.66
N THR A 181 5.01 21.28 -35.36
CA THR A 181 5.04 21.15 -36.82
C THR A 181 4.07 22.08 -37.55
N VAL A 182 3.27 22.81 -36.81
CA VAL A 182 2.39 23.92 -37.25
C VAL A 182 2.96 25.24 -36.76
#